data_3798934c84ca97ad20050b807c47e450
#
_entry.id   3798934c84ca97ad20050b807c47e450
#
_cell.length_a   1.000
_cell.length_b   1.000
_cell.length_c   1.000
_cell.angle_alpha   90.00
_cell.angle_beta   90.00
_cell.angle_gamma   90.00
#
_symmetry.space_group_name_H-M   'P 1'
#
loop_
_entity.id
_entity.type
_entity.pdbx_description
1 polymer ?
#
loop_
_entity_poly.entity_id
_entity_poly.type
_entity_poly.pdbx_seq_one_letter_code
_entity_poly.pdbx_strand_id
1 'polypeptide(L)'
;MTDHALLLVNLGSPKSTSVADVRSYLNQFLMDPYVIDLPWPVRRLLVSLILIKRPEQSAHAYASIWWDEGSPLVVLSRRLQQQMTAQWTQGPVELAMRYGEPSIETVLTRLAAQGIRKVTLAPLYPQFADSTVTTVIEEAKRVVREKKLDVRFSILQPFYDQPEYLDALAASARSYVEQDYDHLLLSFHGLPERHLTKLDPTGQHCFKDADCCKNASAQVMKTCYRAQCFSVARDFAARLGLPDDKWSVAFQSRLGRAKWIEPYTEARLEALARQGVKKLLVMCPAFVADCIETLEEIGDRGLEQFREAGGEELVLVPCLNDDPQWAKALNTLCERAPTTL
;
A
#
# COMPACT_ATOMS: atom_id res chain seq x y z
N MET A 1 -27.29 -17.58 12.43
CA MET A 1 -26.15 -17.30 11.54
C MET A 1 -25.99 -15.79 11.49
N THR A 2 -24.78 -15.28 11.59
CA THR A 2 -24.50 -13.83 11.44
C THR A 2 -24.73 -13.41 10.01
N ASP A 3 -25.31 -12.23 9.80
CA ASP A 3 -25.50 -11.62 8.47
C ASP A 3 -24.36 -10.66 8.08
N HIS A 4 -23.27 -10.70 8.84
CA HIS A 4 -22.13 -9.80 8.73
C HIS A 4 -20.85 -10.58 8.36
N ALA A 5 -19.97 -9.97 7.54
CA ALA A 5 -18.65 -10.45 7.21
C ALA A 5 -17.62 -9.31 7.21
N LEU A 6 -16.36 -9.63 7.47
CA LEU A 6 -15.22 -8.75 7.23
C LEU A 6 -14.57 -9.13 5.90
N LEU A 7 -14.38 -8.15 5.01
CA LEU A 7 -13.70 -8.33 3.74
C LEU A 7 -12.41 -7.48 3.71
N LEU A 8 -11.28 -8.14 3.87
CA LEU A 8 -9.97 -7.55 3.68
C LEU A 8 -9.68 -7.43 2.18
N VAL A 9 -9.19 -6.27 1.74
CA VAL A 9 -8.84 -6.07 0.33
C VAL A 9 -7.44 -5.52 0.21
N ASN A 10 -6.57 -6.27 -0.49
CA ASN A 10 -5.24 -5.82 -0.86
C ASN A 10 -5.14 -5.61 -2.38
N LEU A 11 -4.01 -5.08 -2.86
CA LEU A 11 -3.80 -4.72 -4.26
C LEU A 11 -3.95 -5.92 -5.19
N GLY A 12 -3.29 -7.00 -4.84
CA GLY A 12 -3.23 -8.22 -5.64
C GLY A 12 -1.88 -8.43 -6.31
N SER A 13 -1.81 -9.53 -7.04
CA SER A 13 -0.58 -10.01 -7.67
C SER A 13 -0.92 -10.86 -8.91
N PRO A 14 0.01 -11.06 -9.84
CA PRO A 14 -0.18 -12.02 -10.91
C PRO A 14 -0.45 -13.44 -10.37
N LYS A 15 -1.11 -14.26 -11.16
CA LYS A 15 -1.40 -15.67 -10.79
C LYS A 15 -0.12 -16.50 -10.70
N SER A 16 0.85 -16.20 -11.56
CA SER A 16 2.18 -16.82 -11.58
C SER A 16 3.20 -15.83 -12.13
N THR A 17 4.48 -16.23 -12.13
CA THR A 17 5.58 -15.45 -12.72
C THR A 17 5.65 -15.57 -14.25
N SER A 18 4.72 -16.28 -14.91
CA SER A 18 4.68 -16.33 -16.37
C SER A 18 4.40 -14.95 -16.97
N VAL A 19 5.04 -14.65 -18.11
CA VAL A 19 4.82 -13.39 -18.82
C VAL A 19 3.35 -13.18 -19.18
N ALA A 20 2.60 -14.25 -19.44
CA ALA A 20 1.17 -14.20 -19.77
C ALA A 20 0.33 -13.76 -18.57
N ASP A 21 0.54 -14.35 -17.39
CA ASP A 21 -0.18 -14.00 -16.17
C ASP A 21 0.19 -12.60 -15.69
N VAL A 22 1.47 -12.24 -15.76
CA VAL A 22 1.93 -10.87 -15.44
C VAL A 22 1.33 -9.84 -16.40
N ARG A 23 1.24 -10.14 -17.71
CA ARG A 23 0.57 -9.29 -18.71
C ARG A 23 -0.91 -9.09 -18.36
N SER A 24 -1.60 -10.17 -18.01
CA SER A 24 -3.02 -10.11 -17.61
C SER A 24 -3.23 -9.21 -16.40
N TYR A 25 -2.43 -9.40 -15.36
CA TYR A 25 -2.45 -8.59 -14.14
C TYR A 25 -2.15 -7.11 -14.43
N LEU A 26 -1.06 -6.82 -15.15
CA LEU A 26 -0.68 -5.46 -15.50
C LEU A 26 -1.73 -4.78 -16.39
N ASN A 27 -2.39 -5.51 -17.29
CA ASN A 27 -3.49 -4.96 -18.08
C ASN A 27 -4.67 -4.55 -17.19
N GLN A 28 -5.06 -5.38 -16.23
CA GLN A 28 -6.13 -5.06 -15.30
C GLN A 28 -5.77 -3.84 -14.43
N PHE A 29 -4.56 -3.81 -13.88
CA PHE A 29 -4.06 -2.73 -13.04
C PHE A 29 -3.93 -1.40 -13.77
N LEU A 30 -3.26 -1.37 -14.92
CA LEU A 30 -3.00 -0.14 -15.67
C LEU A 30 -4.23 0.40 -16.40
N MET A 31 -5.23 -0.45 -16.67
CA MET A 31 -6.51 0.00 -17.25
C MET A 31 -7.47 0.63 -16.24
N ASP A 32 -7.13 0.62 -14.95
CA ASP A 32 -7.93 1.32 -13.95
C ASP A 32 -7.82 2.85 -14.12
N PRO A 33 -8.95 3.60 -14.19
CA PRO A 33 -8.94 5.06 -14.30
C PRO A 33 -8.36 5.77 -13.08
N TYR A 34 -8.32 5.12 -11.93
CA TYR A 34 -7.71 5.64 -10.70
C TYR A 34 -6.18 5.44 -10.67
N VAL A 35 -5.64 4.56 -11.52
CA VAL A 35 -4.20 4.34 -11.69
C VAL A 35 -3.67 5.21 -12.84
N ILE A 36 -4.28 5.10 -14.02
CA ILE A 36 -3.97 5.95 -15.17
C ILE A 36 -5.22 6.79 -15.51
N ASP A 37 -5.28 8.00 -15.00
CA ASP A 37 -6.41 8.94 -15.08
C ASP A 37 -6.54 9.63 -16.44
N LEU A 38 -6.42 8.86 -17.52
CA LEU A 38 -6.62 9.31 -18.89
C LEU A 38 -7.96 8.81 -19.46
N PRO A 39 -8.55 9.51 -20.45
CA PRO A 39 -9.72 9.00 -21.17
C PRO A 39 -9.48 7.59 -21.72
N TRP A 40 -10.51 6.75 -21.70
CA TRP A 40 -10.37 5.33 -22.03
C TRP A 40 -9.60 5.02 -23.33
N PRO A 41 -9.84 5.68 -24.47
CA PRO A 41 -9.09 5.37 -25.70
C PRO A 41 -7.59 5.65 -25.59
N VAL A 42 -7.24 6.77 -24.94
CA VAL A 42 -5.83 7.18 -24.74
C VAL A 42 -5.15 6.24 -23.75
N ARG A 43 -5.83 5.92 -22.63
CA ARG A 43 -5.35 4.94 -21.65
C ARG A 43 -5.14 3.58 -22.29
N ARG A 44 -6.10 3.09 -23.10
CA ARG A 44 -5.99 1.81 -23.79
C ARG A 44 -4.78 1.76 -24.73
N LEU A 45 -4.55 2.81 -25.51
CA LEU A 45 -3.40 2.91 -26.40
C LEU A 45 -2.08 2.89 -25.60
N LEU A 46 -1.98 3.72 -24.56
CA LEU A 46 -0.80 3.79 -23.69
C LEU A 46 -0.51 2.45 -23.04
N VAL A 47 -1.52 1.81 -22.44
CA VAL A 47 -1.37 0.52 -21.79
C VAL A 47 -0.96 -0.55 -22.79
N SER A 48 -1.51 -0.56 -24.01
CA SER A 48 -1.09 -1.49 -25.06
C SER A 48 0.39 -1.37 -25.39
N LEU A 49 0.93 -0.15 -25.45
CA LEU A 49 2.36 0.09 -25.67
C LEU A 49 3.23 -0.35 -24.49
N ILE A 50 2.80 -0.07 -23.25
CA ILE A 50 3.51 -0.51 -22.05
C ILE A 50 3.58 -2.05 -22.02
N LEU A 51 2.49 -2.73 -22.34
CA LEU A 51 2.39 -4.19 -22.29
C LEU A 51 3.21 -4.91 -23.36
N ILE A 52 3.89 -4.22 -24.29
CA ILE A 52 4.81 -4.84 -25.25
C ILE A 52 6.04 -5.39 -24.51
N LYS A 53 6.67 -4.61 -23.66
CA LYS A 53 7.95 -4.94 -23.01
C LYS A 53 7.85 -5.13 -21.49
N ARG A 54 6.98 -4.38 -20.83
CA ARG A 54 6.89 -4.37 -19.35
C ARG A 54 6.57 -5.73 -18.72
N PRO A 55 5.71 -6.60 -19.31
CA PRO A 55 5.40 -7.89 -18.71
C PRO A 55 6.60 -8.81 -18.53
N GLU A 56 7.54 -8.83 -19.46
CA GLU A 56 8.75 -9.64 -19.38
C GLU A 56 9.66 -9.16 -18.25
N GLN A 57 9.90 -7.85 -18.17
CA GLN A 57 10.68 -7.24 -17.09
C GLN A 57 10.05 -7.50 -15.71
N SER A 58 8.73 -7.29 -15.61
CA SER A 58 8.00 -7.53 -14.37
C SER A 58 7.95 -9.02 -13.99
N ALA A 59 7.86 -9.92 -14.96
CA ALA A 59 7.90 -11.36 -14.72
C ALA A 59 9.24 -11.79 -14.08
N HIS A 60 10.34 -11.21 -14.55
CA HIS A 60 11.65 -11.44 -13.95
C HIS A 60 11.73 -10.95 -12.51
N ALA A 61 11.24 -9.73 -12.26
CA ALA A 61 11.18 -9.14 -10.91
C ALA A 61 10.25 -9.93 -9.96
N TYR A 62 9.11 -10.44 -10.45
CA TYR A 62 8.26 -11.32 -9.65
C TYR A 62 8.94 -12.65 -9.36
N ALA A 63 9.72 -13.20 -10.31
CA ALA A 63 10.40 -14.47 -10.13
C ALA A 63 11.48 -14.42 -9.04
N SER A 64 12.16 -13.26 -8.82
CA SER A 64 13.20 -13.15 -7.78
C SER A 64 12.64 -13.22 -6.34
N ILE A 65 11.37 -12.84 -6.16
CA ILE A 65 10.73 -12.80 -4.83
C ILE A 65 9.67 -13.89 -4.61
N TRP A 66 9.43 -14.74 -5.62
CA TRP A 66 8.32 -15.68 -5.59
C TRP A 66 8.58 -16.83 -4.63
N TRP A 67 7.60 -17.11 -3.76
CA TRP A 67 7.67 -18.24 -2.82
C TRP A 67 7.06 -19.52 -3.41
N ASP A 68 7.36 -20.66 -2.83
CA ASP A 68 6.73 -21.95 -3.21
C ASP A 68 5.21 -21.91 -3.08
N GLU A 69 4.69 -21.16 -2.10
CA GLU A 69 3.25 -20.96 -1.83
C GLU A 69 2.60 -19.94 -2.78
N GLY A 70 3.39 -19.16 -3.54
CA GLY A 70 2.92 -18.11 -4.45
C GLY A 70 3.51 -16.73 -4.17
N SER A 71 2.79 -15.70 -4.63
CA SER A 71 3.19 -14.30 -4.38
C SER A 71 3.23 -13.98 -2.89
N PRO A 72 4.33 -13.38 -2.36
CA PRO A 72 4.42 -12.95 -0.96
C PRO A 72 3.21 -12.13 -0.50
N LEU A 73 2.78 -11.15 -1.28
CA LEU A 73 1.61 -10.32 -0.96
C LEU A 73 0.35 -11.16 -0.69
N VAL A 74 0.08 -12.14 -1.54
CA VAL A 74 -1.12 -12.99 -1.41
C VAL A 74 -0.98 -13.95 -0.23
N VAL A 75 0.19 -14.56 -0.06
CA VAL A 75 0.46 -15.49 1.04
C VAL A 75 0.34 -14.78 2.39
N LEU A 76 1.01 -13.64 2.55
CA LEU A 76 0.98 -12.86 3.78
C LEU A 76 -0.42 -12.30 4.09
N SER A 77 -1.15 -11.85 3.06
CA SER A 77 -2.55 -11.43 3.24
C SER A 77 -3.46 -12.57 3.69
N ARG A 78 -3.24 -13.80 3.21
CA ARG A 78 -3.97 -14.99 3.69
C ARG A 78 -3.61 -15.36 5.13
N ARG A 79 -2.33 -15.27 5.50
CA ARG A 79 -1.89 -15.49 6.87
C ARG A 79 -2.51 -14.45 7.83
N LEU A 80 -2.53 -13.17 7.43
CA LEU A 80 -3.23 -12.11 8.16
C LEU A 80 -4.74 -12.42 8.30
N GLN A 81 -5.42 -12.84 7.22
CA GLN A 81 -6.82 -13.27 7.27
C GLN A 81 -7.04 -14.38 8.30
N GLN A 82 -6.15 -15.38 8.37
CA GLN A 82 -6.23 -16.48 9.34
C GLN A 82 -6.09 -15.97 10.78
N GLN A 83 -5.12 -15.08 11.04
CA GLN A 83 -4.94 -14.45 12.35
C GLN A 83 -6.20 -13.65 12.76
N MET A 84 -6.77 -12.89 11.85
CA MET A 84 -7.98 -12.11 12.12
C MET A 84 -9.21 -13.00 12.33
N THR A 85 -9.34 -14.11 11.60
CA THR A 85 -10.45 -15.06 11.75
C THR A 85 -10.51 -15.62 13.18
N ALA A 86 -9.38 -15.81 13.85
CA ALA A 86 -9.33 -16.27 15.23
C ALA A 86 -9.85 -15.24 16.25
N GLN A 87 -9.92 -13.98 15.88
CA GLN A 87 -10.26 -12.86 16.77
C GLN A 87 -11.60 -12.20 16.42
N TRP A 88 -12.01 -12.22 15.14
CA TRP A 88 -13.23 -11.60 14.66
C TRP A 88 -14.46 -12.43 15.00
N THR A 89 -15.39 -11.86 15.78
CA THR A 89 -16.55 -12.61 16.31
C THR A 89 -17.87 -12.32 15.56
N GLN A 90 -17.88 -11.35 14.63
CA GLN A 90 -19.13 -10.90 14.00
C GLN A 90 -19.52 -11.72 12.76
N GLY A 91 -18.65 -12.63 12.29
CA GLY A 91 -18.92 -13.49 11.12
C GLY A 91 -17.64 -13.95 10.43
N PRO A 92 -17.71 -14.38 9.16
CA PRO A 92 -16.53 -14.82 8.43
C PRO A 92 -15.61 -13.63 8.11
N VAL A 93 -14.31 -13.91 8.08
CA VAL A 93 -13.28 -13.01 7.55
C VAL A 93 -12.84 -13.52 6.18
N GLU A 94 -12.98 -12.69 5.17
CA GLU A 94 -12.65 -13.02 3.79
C GLU A 94 -11.57 -12.11 3.25
N LEU A 95 -10.84 -12.60 2.26
CA LEU A 95 -9.80 -11.85 1.56
C LEU A 95 -10.17 -11.72 0.09
N ALA A 96 -10.02 -10.51 -0.46
CA ALA A 96 -10.08 -10.27 -1.89
C ALA A 96 -8.89 -9.41 -2.35
N MET A 97 -8.62 -9.47 -3.64
CA MET A 97 -7.65 -8.64 -4.32
C MET A 97 -8.37 -7.63 -5.22
N ARG A 98 -7.83 -6.39 -5.25
CA ARG A 98 -8.35 -5.38 -6.18
C ARG A 98 -8.07 -5.79 -7.63
N TYR A 99 -6.90 -6.39 -7.87
CA TYR A 99 -6.50 -6.94 -9.16
C TYR A 99 -6.03 -8.39 -9.00
N GLY A 100 -6.43 -9.27 -9.91
CA GLY A 100 -6.17 -10.71 -9.79
C GLY A 100 -7.18 -11.44 -8.89
N GLU A 101 -6.76 -12.55 -8.29
CA GLU A 101 -7.64 -13.47 -7.56
C GLU A 101 -7.21 -13.70 -6.09
N PRO A 102 -8.19 -13.93 -5.20
CA PRO A 102 -9.64 -13.89 -5.40
C PRO A 102 -10.14 -12.45 -5.61
N SER A 103 -10.96 -12.23 -6.62
CA SER A 103 -11.47 -10.89 -6.94
C SER A 103 -12.55 -10.43 -5.97
N ILE A 104 -12.72 -9.11 -5.82
CA ILE A 104 -13.82 -8.51 -5.04
C ILE A 104 -15.17 -9.05 -5.52
N GLU A 105 -15.35 -9.21 -6.85
CA GLU A 105 -16.59 -9.73 -7.43
C GLU A 105 -16.86 -11.17 -6.99
N THR A 106 -15.87 -12.04 -7.08
CA THR A 106 -15.98 -13.45 -6.68
C THR A 106 -16.38 -13.58 -5.21
N VAL A 107 -15.69 -12.82 -4.33
CA VAL A 107 -15.92 -12.92 -2.88
C VAL A 107 -17.27 -12.33 -2.48
N LEU A 108 -17.63 -11.14 -2.96
CA LEU A 108 -18.92 -10.51 -2.62
C LEU A 108 -20.12 -11.33 -3.12
N THR A 109 -20.00 -11.91 -4.33
CA THR A 109 -21.07 -12.78 -4.86
C THR A 109 -21.26 -14.02 -3.99
N ARG A 110 -20.16 -14.65 -3.56
CA ARG A 110 -20.20 -15.80 -2.66
C ARG A 110 -20.80 -15.45 -1.30
N LEU A 111 -20.37 -14.34 -0.68
CA LEU A 111 -20.90 -13.88 0.61
C LEU A 111 -22.40 -13.59 0.54
N ALA A 112 -22.87 -12.91 -0.51
CA ALA A 112 -24.29 -12.63 -0.71
C ALA A 112 -25.11 -13.93 -0.86
N ALA A 113 -24.60 -14.93 -1.59
CA ALA A 113 -25.23 -16.25 -1.74
C ALA A 113 -25.30 -17.01 -0.39
N GLN A 114 -24.41 -16.77 0.53
CA GLN A 114 -24.40 -17.32 1.89
C GLN A 114 -25.35 -16.57 2.86
N GLY A 115 -26.04 -15.54 2.39
CA GLY A 115 -26.98 -14.76 3.20
C GLY A 115 -26.34 -13.57 3.94
N ILE A 116 -25.08 -13.24 3.68
CA ILE A 116 -24.43 -12.05 4.23
C ILE A 116 -25.07 -10.81 3.60
N ARG A 117 -25.42 -9.85 4.47
CA ARG A 117 -26.06 -8.57 4.09
C ARG A 117 -25.25 -7.35 4.54
N LYS A 118 -24.34 -7.54 5.47
CA LYS A 118 -23.45 -6.49 5.98
C LYS A 118 -22.00 -6.92 5.74
N VAL A 119 -21.21 -6.04 5.16
CA VAL A 119 -19.79 -6.29 4.92
C VAL A 119 -18.97 -5.11 5.45
N THR A 120 -18.11 -5.37 6.41
CA THR A 120 -17.03 -4.43 6.73
C THR A 120 -15.97 -4.57 5.65
N LEU A 121 -15.89 -3.59 4.76
CA LEU A 121 -14.88 -3.50 3.71
C LEU A 121 -13.63 -2.83 4.26
N ALA A 122 -12.52 -3.54 4.28
CA ALA A 122 -11.26 -3.08 4.83
C ALA A 122 -10.16 -3.01 3.73
N PRO A 123 -10.04 -1.86 3.02
CA PRO A 123 -8.89 -1.62 2.15
C PRO A 123 -7.61 -1.57 2.98
N LEU A 124 -6.63 -2.42 2.67
CA LEU A 124 -5.40 -2.57 3.46
C LEU A 124 -4.34 -1.52 3.07
N TYR A 125 -4.74 -0.24 3.07
CA TYR A 125 -3.87 0.89 2.76
C TYR A 125 -3.98 1.95 3.85
N PRO A 126 -2.89 2.21 4.60
CA PRO A 126 -2.93 3.17 5.71
C PRO A 126 -3.25 4.59 5.24
N GLN A 127 -2.65 5.03 4.12
CA GLN A 127 -2.83 6.37 3.58
C GLN A 127 -3.88 6.39 2.47
N PHE A 128 -4.58 7.51 2.32
CA PHE A 128 -5.57 7.72 1.27
C PHE A 128 -4.92 7.98 -0.09
N ALA A 129 -5.31 7.20 -1.09
CA ALA A 129 -5.07 7.52 -2.49
C ALA A 129 -6.22 6.99 -3.37
N ASP A 130 -6.51 7.67 -4.47
CA ASP A 130 -7.52 7.20 -5.44
C ASP A 130 -7.16 5.85 -6.03
N SER A 131 -5.86 5.64 -6.32
CA SER A 131 -5.34 4.40 -6.90
C SER A 131 -5.34 3.19 -5.95
N THR A 132 -5.73 3.38 -4.69
CA THR A 132 -5.80 2.34 -3.66
C THR A 132 -7.18 2.31 -2.98
N VAL A 133 -7.46 3.25 -2.08
CA VAL A 133 -8.69 3.26 -1.28
C VAL A 133 -9.93 3.48 -2.15
N THR A 134 -9.93 4.52 -3.00
CA THR A 134 -11.11 4.84 -3.82
C THR A 134 -11.43 3.73 -4.81
N THR A 135 -10.41 3.19 -5.50
CA THR A 135 -10.65 2.13 -6.49
C THR A 135 -11.22 0.86 -5.87
N VAL A 136 -10.82 0.49 -4.64
CA VAL A 136 -11.40 -0.66 -3.92
C VAL A 136 -12.87 -0.42 -3.60
N ILE A 137 -13.18 0.77 -3.07
CA ILE A 137 -14.57 1.12 -2.69
C ILE A 137 -15.48 1.16 -3.91
N GLU A 138 -15.04 1.80 -4.98
CA GLU A 138 -15.83 1.91 -6.21
C GLU A 138 -16.01 0.57 -6.92
N GLU A 139 -15.01 -0.31 -6.90
CA GLU A 139 -15.15 -1.67 -7.41
C GLU A 139 -16.18 -2.48 -6.60
N ALA A 140 -16.11 -2.43 -5.26
CA ALA A 140 -17.10 -3.10 -4.42
C ALA A 140 -18.53 -2.59 -4.68
N LYS A 141 -18.71 -1.27 -4.80
CA LYS A 141 -19.98 -0.64 -5.15
C LYS A 141 -20.46 -1.04 -6.56
N ARG A 142 -19.53 -1.10 -7.54
CA ARG A 142 -19.84 -1.55 -8.90
C ARG A 142 -20.38 -2.96 -8.89
N VAL A 143 -19.70 -3.88 -8.19
CA VAL A 143 -20.13 -5.29 -8.08
C VAL A 143 -21.52 -5.40 -7.47
N VAL A 144 -21.77 -4.72 -6.34
CA VAL A 144 -23.10 -4.75 -5.70
C VAL A 144 -24.19 -4.26 -6.65
N ARG A 145 -23.97 -3.15 -7.36
CA ARG A 145 -24.93 -2.58 -8.31
C ARG A 145 -25.17 -3.51 -9.50
N GLU A 146 -24.12 -4.01 -10.16
CA GLU A 146 -24.23 -4.79 -11.39
C GLU A 146 -24.78 -6.19 -11.16
N LYS A 147 -24.39 -6.82 -10.03
CA LYS A 147 -24.91 -8.14 -9.63
C LYS A 147 -26.20 -8.06 -8.83
N LYS A 148 -26.70 -6.84 -8.55
CA LYS A 148 -27.90 -6.59 -7.74
C LYS A 148 -27.86 -7.31 -6.39
N LEU A 149 -26.72 -7.25 -5.72
CA LEU A 149 -26.52 -7.88 -4.41
C LEU A 149 -27.19 -7.02 -3.32
N ASP A 150 -27.88 -7.66 -2.37
CA ASP A 150 -28.42 -7.00 -1.18
C ASP A 150 -27.33 -6.96 -0.09
N VAL A 151 -26.33 -6.10 -0.29
CA VAL A 151 -25.18 -5.93 0.62
C VAL A 151 -24.98 -4.47 0.93
N ARG A 152 -24.77 -4.15 2.23
CA ARG A 152 -24.41 -2.82 2.73
C ARG A 152 -23.00 -2.85 3.29
N PHE A 153 -22.29 -1.72 3.15
CA PHE A 153 -20.91 -1.60 3.60
C PHE A 153 -20.77 -0.75 4.85
N SER A 154 -19.94 -1.22 5.79
CA SER A 154 -19.13 -0.38 6.68
C SER A 154 -17.74 -0.32 6.08
N ILE A 155 -17.13 0.87 5.97
CA ILE A 155 -15.86 1.02 5.24
C ILE A 155 -14.77 1.50 6.21
N LEU A 156 -13.71 0.70 6.35
CA LEU A 156 -12.52 1.12 7.07
C LEU A 156 -11.92 2.34 6.35
N GLN A 157 -11.85 3.45 7.08
CA GLN A 157 -11.23 4.67 6.58
C GLN A 157 -9.71 4.55 6.57
N PRO A 158 -8.97 5.38 5.83
CA PRO A 158 -7.52 5.48 5.95
C PRO A 158 -7.12 5.62 7.42
N PHE A 159 -6.16 4.80 7.85
CA PHE A 159 -5.83 4.62 9.26
C PHE A 159 -4.40 5.06 9.61
N TYR A 160 -3.82 5.93 8.77
CA TYR A 160 -2.45 6.43 8.89
C TYR A 160 -2.15 7.11 10.24
N ASP A 161 -3.15 7.71 10.89
CA ASP A 161 -3.05 8.44 12.16
C ASP A 161 -3.58 7.65 13.36
N GLN A 162 -4.04 6.41 13.13
CA GLN A 162 -4.64 5.62 14.20
C GLN A 162 -3.55 5.06 15.13
N PRO A 163 -3.68 5.26 16.46
CA PRO A 163 -2.69 4.78 17.43
C PRO A 163 -2.39 3.29 17.29
N GLU A 164 -3.42 2.46 17.06
CA GLU A 164 -3.27 1.02 16.93
C GLU A 164 -2.33 0.62 15.77
N TYR A 165 -2.44 1.31 14.64
CA TYR A 165 -1.55 1.11 13.49
C TYR A 165 -0.13 1.59 13.79
N LEU A 166 0.00 2.81 14.32
CA LEU A 166 1.28 3.44 14.60
C LEU A 166 2.06 2.70 15.70
N ASP A 167 1.36 2.17 16.70
CA ASP A 167 1.97 1.37 17.77
C ASP A 167 2.46 0.01 17.24
N ALA A 168 1.68 -0.67 16.38
CA ALA A 168 2.11 -1.89 15.72
C ALA A 168 3.33 -1.64 14.81
N LEU A 169 3.31 -0.53 14.05
CA LEU A 169 4.41 -0.13 13.18
C LEU A 169 5.69 0.16 13.99
N ALA A 170 5.60 0.86 15.11
CA ALA A 170 6.74 1.13 15.99
C ALA A 170 7.26 -0.16 16.64
N ALA A 171 6.35 -1.05 17.07
CA ALA A 171 6.74 -2.33 17.66
C ALA A 171 7.50 -3.22 16.68
N SER A 172 7.07 -3.31 15.41
CA SER A 172 7.73 -4.13 14.39
C SER A 172 9.16 -3.65 14.06
N ALA A 173 9.42 -2.35 14.21
CA ALA A 173 10.74 -1.78 13.93
C ALA A 173 11.67 -1.74 15.15
N ARG A 174 11.16 -1.93 16.36
CA ARG A 174 11.93 -1.70 17.60
C ARG A 174 13.24 -2.46 17.66
N SER A 175 13.22 -3.77 17.39
CA SER A 175 14.42 -4.59 17.43
C SER A 175 15.49 -4.22 16.39
N TYR A 176 15.09 -3.55 15.31
CA TYR A 176 15.99 -3.04 14.28
C TYR A 176 16.63 -1.72 14.69
N VAL A 177 15.85 -0.78 15.24
CA VAL A 177 16.38 0.53 15.66
C VAL A 177 17.16 0.49 16.97
N GLU A 178 17.10 -0.60 17.71
CA GLU A 178 17.94 -0.87 18.88
C GLU A 178 19.32 -1.44 18.51
N GLN A 179 19.51 -1.82 17.23
CA GLN A 179 20.80 -2.26 16.70
C GLN A 179 21.62 -1.06 16.21
N ASP A 180 22.88 -1.32 15.87
CA ASP A 180 23.76 -0.32 15.28
C ASP A 180 23.37 -0.04 13.82
N TYR A 181 22.91 1.18 13.53
CA TYR A 181 22.58 1.68 12.19
C TYR A 181 22.93 3.18 12.08
N ASP A 182 23.20 3.63 10.86
CA ASP A 182 23.57 5.04 10.64
C ASP A 182 22.33 5.91 10.38
N HIS A 183 21.36 5.39 9.59
CA HIS A 183 20.19 6.14 9.19
C HIS A 183 19.00 5.22 8.91
N LEU A 184 17.77 5.72 9.17
CA LEU A 184 16.51 5.05 8.82
C LEU A 184 15.82 5.82 7.69
N LEU A 185 15.57 5.17 6.58
CA LEU A 185 14.79 5.71 5.46
C LEU A 185 13.36 5.15 5.48
N LEU A 186 12.37 6.02 5.63
CA LEU A 186 10.96 5.68 5.51
C LEU A 186 10.55 5.91 4.05
N SER A 187 10.47 4.82 3.28
CA SER A 187 10.14 4.84 1.85
C SER A 187 8.67 4.54 1.64
N PHE A 188 7.94 5.48 1.06
CA PHE A 188 6.53 5.33 0.70
C PHE A 188 6.38 5.16 -0.81
N HIS A 189 5.30 4.55 -1.28
CA HIS A 189 5.05 4.52 -2.72
C HIS A 189 4.82 5.95 -3.25
N GLY A 190 5.50 6.32 -4.33
CA GLY A 190 5.32 7.61 -4.97
C GLY A 190 3.98 7.71 -5.71
N LEU A 191 3.52 8.93 -5.91
CA LEU A 191 2.36 9.24 -6.75
C LEU A 191 2.68 10.41 -7.68
N PRO A 192 2.07 10.48 -8.87
CA PRO A 192 2.15 11.68 -9.72
C PRO A 192 1.59 12.90 -8.98
N GLU A 193 2.29 14.03 -9.01
CA GLU A 193 1.84 15.28 -8.34
C GLU A 193 0.42 15.68 -8.74
N ARG A 194 0.03 15.44 -10.00
CA ARG A 194 -1.32 15.73 -10.50
C ARG A 194 -2.42 15.00 -9.75
N HIS A 195 -2.17 13.78 -9.21
CA HIS A 195 -3.15 13.05 -8.41
C HIS A 195 -3.44 13.79 -7.10
N LEU A 196 -2.41 14.34 -6.46
CA LEU A 196 -2.58 15.11 -5.23
C LEU A 196 -3.24 16.47 -5.50
N THR A 197 -2.81 17.16 -6.58
CA THR A 197 -3.40 18.45 -6.97
C THR A 197 -4.90 18.33 -7.29
N LYS A 198 -5.28 17.24 -7.96
CA LYS A 198 -6.69 16.94 -8.28
C LYS A 198 -7.55 16.70 -7.04
N LEU A 199 -6.95 16.15 -5.98
CA LEU A 199 -7.60 15.82 -4.72
C LEU A 199 -7.49 16.92 -3.66
N ASP A 200 -6.85 18.03 -3.98
CA ASP A 200 -6.76 19.19 -3.09
C ASP A 200 -8.14 19.88 -2.97
N PRO A 201 -8.82 19.77 -1.81
CA PRO A 201 -10.16 20.31 -1.66
C PRO A 201 -10.21 21.84 -1.69
N THR A 202 -9.05 22.50 -1.56
CA THR A 202 -8.92 23.96 -1.61
C THR A 202 -8.55 24.48 -2.99
N GLY A 203 -7.96 23.61 -3.84
CA GLY A 203 -7.40 23.97 -5.15
C GLY A 203 -6.17 24.88 -5.08
N GLN A 204 -5.70 25.25 -3.88
CA GLN A 204 -4.65 26.24 -3.67
C GLN A 204 -3.58 25.82 -2.63
N HIS A 205 -3.59 24.58 -2.17
CA HIS A 205 -2.68 24.13 -1.12
C HIS A 205 -1.51 23.29 -1.67
N CYS A 206 -1.81 22.21 -2.42
CA CYS A 206 -0.78 21.27 -2.86
C CYS A 206 0.26 21.93 -3.77
N PHE A 207 1.54 21.79 -3.39
CA PHE A 207 2.72 22.29 -4.13
C PHE A 207 2.77 23.82 -4.35
N LYS A 208 2.01 24.61 -3.57
CA LYS A 208 2.10 26.09 -3.61
C LYS A 208 3.21 26.62 -2.71
N ASP A 209 3.60 25.84 -1.74
CA ASP A 209 4.60 26.14 -0.73
C ASP A 209 5.44 24.86 -0.48
N ALA A 210 6.73 25.02 -0.21
CA ALA A 210 7.64 23.93 0.10
C ALA A 210 7.19 23.12 1.35
N ASP A 211 6.62 23.81 2.32
CA ASP A 211 6.13 23.24 3.58
C ASP A 211 4.63 22.90 3.58
N CYS A 212 3.98 22.84 2.41
CA CYS A 212 2.55 22.60 2.29
C CYS A 212 2.06 21.39 3.12
N CYS A 213 2.85 20.31 3.18
CA CYS A 213 2.49 19.12 3.96
C CYS A 213 2.56 19.35 5.49
N LYS A 214 3.42 20.26 5.96
CA LYS A 214 3.48 20.63 7.39
C LYS A 214 2.31 21.52 7.77
N ASN A 215 1.85 22.36 6.84
CA ASN A 215 0.81 23.34 7.01
C ASN A 215 -0.58 22.83 6.54
N ALA A 216 -0.73 21.52 6.34
CA ALA A 216 -1.96 20.91 5.86
C ALA A 216 -3.09 21.07 6.90
N SER A 217 -4.20 21.69 6.49
CA SER A 217 -5.41 21.77 7.32
C SER A 217 -6.05 20.39 7.48
N ALA A 218 -6.93 20.20 8.46
CA ALA A 218 -7.68 18.98 8.67
C ALA A 218 -8.48 18.53 7.42
N GLN A 219 -8.92 19.49 6.59
CA GLN A 219 -9.60 19.21 5.34
C GLN A 219 -8.63 18.64 4.28
N VAL A 220 -7.45 19.23 4.15
CA VAL A 220 -6.39 18.76 3.24
C VAL A 220 -5.85 17.40 3.69
N MET A 221 -5.66 17.21 5.00
CA MET A 221 -5.19 15.93 5.55
C MET A 221 -6.08 14.74 5.19
N LYS A 222 -7.37 14.94 4.92
CA LYS A 222 -8.27 13.84 4.50
C LYS A 222 -7.91 13.24 3.15
N THR A 223 -7.29 14.00 2.25
CA THR A 223 -7.04 13.59 0.86
C THR A 223 -5.59 13.73 0.40
N CYS A 224 -4.73 14.40 1.15
CA CYS A 224 -3.35 14.60 0.78
C CYS A 224 -2.47 13.42 1.22
N TYR A 225 -2.26 12.46 0.33
CA TYR A 225 -1.39 11.31 0.54
C TYR A 225 -0.01 11.67 1.09
N ARG A 226 0.67 12.65 0.46
CA ARG A 226 2.02 13.07 0.86
C ARG A 226 2.05 13.61 2.29
N ALA A 227 1.07 14.41 2.70
CA ALA A 227 0.97 14.93 4.06
C ALA A 227 0.73 13.80 5.08
N GLN A 228 -0.10 12.79 4.73
CA GLN A 228 -0.33 11.60 5.55
C GLN A 228 0.95 10.77 5.71
N CYS A 229 1.75 10.58 4.65
CA CYS A 229 3.04 9.89 4.73
C CYS A 229 4.00 10.60 5.69
N PHE A 230 4.12 11.92 5.60
CA PHE A 230 4.95 12.70 6.52
C PHE A 230 4.42 12.67 7.97
N SER A 231 3.09 12.60 8.17
CA SER A 231 2.50 12.42 9.50
C SER A 231 2.91 11.07 10.10
N VAL A 232 2.71 9.98 9.34
CA VAL A 232 3.15 8.64 9.78
C VAL A 232 4.62 8.64 10.17
N ALA A 233 5.48 9.23 9.35
CA ALA A 233 6.92 9.26 9.62
C ALA A 233 7.26 9.98 10.94
N ARG A 234 6.67 11.15 11.17
CA ARG A 234 6.88 11.91 12.43
C ARG A 234 6.35 11.15 13.64
N ASP A 235 5.12 10.64 13.53
CA ASP A 235 4.46 9.94 14.64
C ASP A 235 5.17 8.62 14.98
N PHE A 236 5.68 7.91 13.97
CA PHE A 236 6.51 6.73 14.12
C PHE A 236 7.86 7.07 14.80
N ALA A 237 8.58 8.07 14.29
CA ALA A 237 9.85 8.50 14.87
C ALA A 237 9.71 8.93 16.34
N ALA A 238 8.65 9.68 16.66
CA ALA A 238 8.35 10.10 18.02
C ALA A 238 8.09 8.91 18.97
N ARG A 239 7.37 7.86 18.52
CA ARG A 239 7.11 6.65 19.32
C ARG A 239 8.37 5.85 19.65
N LEU A 240 9.37 5.93 18.81
CA LEU A 240 10.65 5.27 18.99
C LEU A 240 11.73 6.18 19.60
N GLY A 241 11.42 7.47 19.82
CA GLY A 241 12.37 8.46 20.33
C GLY A 241 13.56 8.70 19.39
N LEU A 242 13.35 8.60 18.08
CA LEU A 242 14.41 8.75 17.09
C LEU A 242 14.80 10.24 16.95
N PRO A 243 16.12 10.57 16.99
CA PRO A 243 16.59 11.92 16.68
C PRO A 243 16.27 12.32 15.23
N ASP A 244 15.99 13.60 14.98
CA ASP A 244 15.55 14.10 13.66
C ASP A 244 16.60 13.90 12.55
N ASP A 245 17.87 13.84 12.88
CA ASP A 245 18.98 13.59 11.95
C ASP A 245 19.17 12.10 11.60
N LYS A 246 18.54 11.19 12.34
CA LYS A 246 18.66 9.75 12.18
C LYS A 246 17.63 9.14 11.24
N TRP A 247 16.70 9.91 10.71
CA TRP A 247 15.69 9.38 9.78
C TRP A 247 15.30 10.38 8.68
N SER A 248 14.75 9.86 7.61
CA SER A 248 14.21 10.69 6.52
C SER A 248 13.09 9.98 5.77
N VAL A 249 12.35 10.74 4.96
CA VAL A 249 11.26 10.25 4.11
C VAL A 249 11.67 10.31 2.65
N ALA A 250 11.30 9.29 1.87
CA ALA A 250 11.39 9.29 0.42
C ALA A 250 10.21 8.56 -0.22
N PHE A 251 10.09 8.69 -1.55
CA PHE A 251 9.01 8.12 -2.35
C PHE A 251 9.59 7.28 -3.50
N GLN A 252 9.15 6.02 -3.58
CA GLN A 252 9.63 5.00 -4.51
C GLN A 252 8.70 4.80 -5.72
N SER A 253 9.09 3.92 -6.64
CA SER A 253 8.26 3.37 -7.72
C SER A 253 7.83 4.37 -8.78
N ARG A 254 8.66 5.38 -9.07
CA ARG A 254 8.38 6.36 -10.12
C ARG A 254 8.25 5.71 -11.49
N LEU A 255 7.17 6.01 -12.21
CA LEU A 255 6.91 5.49 -13.55
C LEU A 255 6.72 6.61 -14.58
N GLY A 256 7.38 6.47 -15.74
CA GLY A 256 7.22 7.35 -16.89
C GLY A 256 7.82 8.74 -16.71
N ARG A 257 7.27 9.73 -17.45
CA ARG A 257 7.82 11.09 -17.53
C ARG A 257 7.05 12.14 -16.71
N ALA A 258 5.95 11.74 -16.08
CA ALA A 258 5.20 12.65 -15.22
C ALA A 258 6.06 13.08 -14.02
N LYS A 259 5.77 14.26 -13.48
CA LYS A 259 6.37 14.69 -12.22
C LYS A 259 5.69 13.94 -11.07
N TRP A 260 6.51 13.29 -10.25
CA TRP A 260 6.07 12.53 -9.08
C TRP A 260 6.48 13.26 -7.79
N ILE A 261 5.83 12.91 -6.69
CA ILE A 261 6.15 13.48 -5.38
C ILE A 261 7.58 13.13 -4.97
N GLU A 262 8.25 14.09 -4.36
CA GLU A 262 9.65 14.04 -3.94
C GLU A 262 9.77 14.09 -2.41
N PRO A 263 10.98 13.70 -1.87
CA PRO A 263 12.20 13.21 -2.54
C PRO A 263 12.09 11.77 -3.06
N TYR A 264 12.79 11.43 -4.14
CA TYR A 264 12.79 10.07 -4.70
C TYR A 264 13.68 9.14 -3.91
N THR A 265 13.23 7.92 -3.64
CA THR A 265 13.98 6.91 -2.87
C THR A 265 15.31 6.57 -3.52
N GLU A 266 15.34 6.34 -4.84
CA GLU A 266 16.59 6.06 -5.58
C GLU A 266 17.65 7.15 -5.35
N ALA A 267 17.28 8.41 -5.55
CA ALA A 267 18.21 9.53 -5.32
C ALA A 267 18.62 9.68 -3.85
N ARG A 268 17.72 9.33 -2.91
CA ARG A 268 18.00 9.41 -1.47
C ARG A 268 18.98 8.32 -1.03
N LEU A 269 18.84 7.09 -1.55
CA LEU A 269 19.80 6.00 -1.30
C LEU A 269 21.22 6.40 -1.67
N GLU A 270 21.40 6.92 -2.91
CA GLU A 270 22.70 7.39 -3.36
C GLU A 270 23.25 8.56 -2.52
N ALA A 271 22.40 9.52 -2.19
CA ALA A 271 22.81 10.68 -1.40
C ALA A 271 23.26 10.28 0.01
N LEU A 272 22.55 9.36 0.68
CA LEU A 272 22.91 8.85 2.00
C LEU A 272 24.24 8.11 1.97
N ALA A 273 24.46 7.23 0.99
CA ALA A 273 25.72 6.51 0.83
C ALA A 273 26.91 7.49 0.62
N ARG A 274 26.74 8.49 -0.24
CA ARG A 274 27.75 9.54 -0.49
C ARG A 274 28.01 10.44 0.73
N GLN A 275 27.03 10.57 1.64
CA GLN A 275 27.18 11.26 2.93
C GLN A 275 27.89 10.42 4.00
N GLY A 276 28.27 9.19 3.68
CA GLY A 276 29.00 8.31 4.59
C GLY A 276 28.13 7.32 5.37
N VAL A 277 26.82 7.24 5.08
CA VAL A 277 25.94 6.21 5.65
C VAL A 277 26.37 4.85 5.13
N LYS A 278 26.73 3.93 6.03
CA LYS A 278 27.19 2.58 5.72
C LYS A 278 26.13 1.53 5.99
N LYS A 279 25.40 1.69 7.09
CA LYS A 279 24.32 0.78 7.51
C LYS A 279 23.00 1.54 7.46
N LEU A 280 22.17 1.21 6.47
CA LEU A 280 20.86 1.84 6.23
C LEU A 280 19.75 0.89 6.62
N LEU A 281 18.84 1.33 7.49
CA LEU A 281 17.54 0.69 7.66
C LEU A 281 16.55 1.31 6.67
N VAL A 282 15.74 0.50 6.02
CA VAL A 282 14.63 0.98 5.18
C VAL A 282 13.33 0.34 5.63
N MET A 283 12.30 1.14 5.81
CA MET A 283 10.95 0.69 6.12
C MET A 283 9.95 1.27 5.14
N CYS A 284 8.91 0.51 4.78
CA CYS A 284 7.94 0.88 3.76
C CYS A 284 6.51 1.04 4.34
N PRO A 285 6.19 2.12 5.09
CA PRO A 285 4.94 2.22 5.86
C PRO A 285 3.67 2.42 5.01
N ALA A 286 3.78 2.55 3.70
CA ALA A 286 2.62 2.54 2.81
C ALA A 286 2.07 1.13 2.56
N PHE A 287 2.86 0.10 2.88
CA PHE A 287 2.55 -1.30 2.65
C PHE A 287 2.36 -2.02 3.98
N VAL A 288 1.24 -2.70 4.15
CA VAL A 288 0.99 -3.53 5.34
C VAL A 288 1.43 -4.97 5.15
N ALA A 289 1.72 -5.38 3.92
CA ALA A 289 2.27 -6.69 3.57
C ALA A 289 3.40 -6.55 2.57
N ASP A 290 4.45 -7.34 2.73
CA ASP A 290 5.57 -7.37 1.80
C ASP A 290 5.13 -7.80 0.41
N CYS A 291 5.69 -7.13 -0.58
CA CYS A 291 5.31 -7.23 -1.98
C CYS A 291 6.52 -6.96 -2.88
N ILE A 292 6.30 -6.87 -4.18
CA ILE A 292 7.38 -6.61 -5.14
C ILE A 292 8.04 -5.24 -4.89
N GLU A 293 7.26 -4.26 -4.46
CA GLU A 293 7.73 -2.90 -4.17
C GLU A 293 8.61 -2.84 -2.90
N THR A 294 8.48 -3.79 -1.99
CA THR A 294 9.33 -3.87 -0.80
C THR A 294 10.52 -4.83 -1.02
N LEU A 295 10.23 -6.05 -1.41
CA LEU A 295 11.24 -7.11 -1.48
C LEU A 295 12.21 -6.90 -2.64
N GLU A 296 11.69 -6.75 -3.87
CA GLU A 296 12.54 -6.59 -5.06
C GLU A 296 13.04 -5.15 -5.21
N GLU A 297 12.14 -4.14 -5.13
CA GLU A 297 12.54 -2.77 -5.41
C GLU A 297 13.47 -2.21 -4.35
N ILE A 298 13.21 -2.45 -3.07
CA ILE A 298 14.04 -1.96 -1.96
C ILE A 298 15.05 -3.01 -1.52
N GLY A 299 14.59 -4.24 -1.26
CA GLY A 299 15.43 -5.31 -0.71
C GLY A 299 16.55 -5.75 -1.66
N ASP A 300 16.23 -5.91 -2.95
CA ASP A 300 17.21 -6.36 -3.96
C ASP A 300 17.86 -5.15 -4.66
N ARG A 301 17.11 -4.42 -5.52
CA ARG A 301 17.67 -3.30 -6.33
C ARG A 301 18.13 -2.13 -5.47
N GLY A 302 17.39 -1.79 -4.42
CA GLY A 302 17.77 -0.70 -3.53
C GLY A 302 19.09 -0.98 -2.80
N LEU A 303 19.29 -2.22 -2.33
CA LEU A 303 20.55 -2.66 -1.73
C LEU A 303 21.70 -2.58 -2.74
N GLU A 304 21.52 -3.06 -3.97
CA GLU A 304 22.52 -2.99 -5.02
C GLU A 304 22.94 -1.53 -5.30
N GLN A 305 21.93 -0.66 -5.54
CA GLN A 305 22.15 0.76 -5.79
C GLN A 305 22.85 1.47 -4.61
N PHE A 306 22.46 1.15 -3.36
CA PHE A 306 23.09 1.72 -2.18
C PHE A 306 24.55 1.32 -2.07
N ARG A 307 24.90 0.06 -2.36
CA ARG A 307 26.28 -0.45 -2.37
C ARG A 307 27.11 0.17 -3.48
N GLU A 308 26.58 0.30 -4.68
CA GLU A 308 27.25 0.97 -5.81
C GLU A 308 27.60 2.44 -5.48
N ALA A 309 26.75 3.10 -4.70
CA ALA A 309 26.99 4.47 -4.24
C ALA A 309 27.96 4.59 -3.05
N GLY A 310 28.46 3.48 -2.49
CA GLY A 310 29.44 3.42 -1.40
C GLY A 310 28.88 3.06 -0.03
N GLY A 311 27.61 2.67 0.08
CA GLY A 311 27.03 2.03 1.26
C GLY A 311 27.52 0.59 1.43
N GLU A 312 27.23 -0.02 2.58
CA GLU A 312 27.69 -1.39 2.88
C GLU A 312 26.51 -2.34 3.10
N GLU A 313 25.56 -1.95 3.95
CA GLU A 313 24.44 -2.76 4.36
C GLU A 313 23.14 -1.96 4.25
N LEU A 314 22.12 -2.55 3.61
CA LEU A 314 20.74 -2.09 3.64
C LEU A 314 19.89 -3.20 4.22
N VAL A 315 19.23 -2.91 5.34
CA VAL A 315 18.30 -3.85 5.99
C VAL A 315 16.89 -3.35 5.74
N LEU A 316 16.13 -4.13 4.97
CA LEU A 316 14.70 -3.91 4.82
C LEU A 316 13.98 -4.40 6.08
N VAL A 317 13.36 -3.48 6.81
CA VAL A 317 12.47 -3.84 7.92
C VAL A 317 11.19 -4.42 7.33
N PRO A 318 10.79 -5.66 7.67
CA PRO A 318 9.57 -6.26 7.14
C PRO A 318 8.34 -5.42 7.38
N CYS A 319 7.39 -5.46 6.47
CA CYS A 319 6.05 -4.89 6.69
C CYS A 319 5.35 -5.57 7.87
N LEU A 320 4.17 -5.08 8.25
CA LEU A 320 3.40 -5.63 9.36
C LEU A 320 2.95 -7.09 9.13
N ASN A 321 2.75 -7.47 7.86
CA ASN A 321 2.46 -8.81 7.41
C ASN A 321 1.32 -9.48 8.20
N ASP A 322 1.59 -10.64 8.77
CA ASP A 322 0.67 -11.43 9.60
C ASP A 322 1.01 -11.35 11.10
N ASP A 323 1.67 -10.27 11.53
CA ASP A 323 1.99 -10.05 12.93
C ASP A 323 0.73 -10.08 13.81
N PRO A 324 0.71 -10.85 14.91
CA PRO A 324 -0.48 -10.98 15.77
C PRO A 324 -0.93 -9.66 16.43
N GLN A 325 0.01 -8.75 16.75
CA GLN A 325 -0.32 -7.44 17.32
C GLN A 325 -0.98 -6.56 16.26
N TRP A 326 -0.48 -6.60 15.03
CA TRP A 326 -1.10 -5.94 13.88
C TRP A 326 -2.50 -6.51 13.58
N ALA A 327 -2.66 -7.82 13.54
CA ALA A 327 -3.97 -8.45 13.33
C ALA A 327 -5.00 -7.99 14.38
N LYS A 328 -4.58 -7.87 15.66
CA LYS A 328 -5.42 -7.34 16.74
C LYS A 328 -5.75 -5.86 16.54
N ALA A 329 -4.77 -5.06 16.16
CA ALA A 329 -4.95 -3.64 15.88
C ALA A 329 -5.95 -3.43 14.73
N LEU A 330 -5.79 -4.17 13.63
CA LEU A 330 -6.67 -4.09 12.46
C LEU A 330 -8.10 -4.54 12.79
N ASN A 331 -8.28 -5.59 13.60
CA ASN A 331 -9.60 -5.99 14.11
C ASN A 331 -10.29 -4.83 14.84
N THR A 332 -9.59 -4.19 15.77
CA THR A 332 -10.11 -3.04 16.52
C THR A 332 -10.53 -1.89 15.59
N LEU A 333 -9.74 -1.61 14.56
CA LEU A 333 -10.07 -0.58 13.57
C LEU A 333 -11.30 -0.96 12.73
N CYS A 334 -11.40 -2.23 12.32
CA CYS A 334 -12.54 -2.74 11.54
C CYS A 334 -13.85 -2.74 12.34
N GLU A 335 -13.82 -3.01 13.65
CA GLU A 335 -14.99 -2.96 14.52
C GLU A 335 -15.58 -1.54 14.65
N ARG A 336 -14.73 -0.51 14.52
CA ARG A 336 -15.12 0.90 14.56
C ARG A 336 -15.47 1.48 13.19
N ALA A 337 -15.37 0.69 12.11
CA ALA A 337 -15.61 1.17 10.77
C ALA A 337 -17.03 1.76 10.63
N PRO A 338 -17.17 3.03 10.17
CA PRO A 338 -18.47 3.66 10.06
C PRO A 338 -19.32 2.99 8.99
N THR A 339 -20.60 2.79 9.30
CA THR A 339 -21.57 2.29 8.32
C THR A 339 -21.79 3.38 7.26
N THR A 340 -21.47 3.06 6.03
CA THR A 340 -21.66 3.94 4.88
C THR A 340 -22.58 3.24 3.87
N LEU A 341 -23.88 3.60 3.86
CA LEU A 341 -24.90 3.23 2.86
C LEU A 341 -25.17 1.73 2.67
#